data_a90908dcb18e3442cc0f8d3feb9a341f
#
_entry.id   a90908dcb18e3442cc0f8d3feb9a341f
#
_cell.length_a   1.000
_cell.length_b   1.000
_cell.length_c   1.000
_cell.angle_alpha   90.00
_cell.angle_beta   90.00
_cell.angle_gamma   90.00
#
_symmetry.space_group_name_H-M   'P 1'
#
loop_
_entity.id
_entity.type
_entity.pdbx_description
1 polymer ?
#
loop_
_entity_poly.entity_id
_entity_poly.type
_entity_poly.pdbx_seq_one_letter_code
_entity_poly.pdbx_strand_id
1 'polypeptide(L)'
;MDLPQNLKYTKEHEWVKIDGDLLIVGITDHAQSELGDIIFIEFPDLNQEISKDEPFGAIEAVKTVADLFAPVTGKVFEINEALEDNPDLMNSDVYGKGWIVKITCTNASELDDLLDSEKYKEMIN
;
A
#
# COMPACT_ATOMS: atom_id res chain seq x y z
N MET A 1 -9.28 -9.50 12.35
CA MET A 1 -8.60 -8.71 11.33
C MET A 1 -7.70 -9.61 10.51
N ASP A 2 -7.76 -9.50 9.21
CA ASP A 2 -6.99 -10.35 8.31
C ASP A 2 -5.59 -9.76 8.05
N LEU A 3 -4.54 -10.55 8.35
CA LEU A 3 -3.15 -10.16 8.13
C LEU A 3 -2.41 -11.34 7.48
N PRO A 4 -2.50 -11.46 6.14
CA PRO A 4 -1.84 -12.58 5.44
C PRO A 4 -0.37 -12.72 5.79
N GLN A 5 0.06 -13.95 6.07
CA GLN A 5 1.43 -14.24 6.49
C GLN A 5 2.43 -14.21 5.34
N ASN A 6 1.95 -14.27 4.11
CA ASN A 6 2.81 -14.22 2.92
C ASN A 6 3.12 -12.80 2.45
N LEU A 7 2.63 -11.78 3.16
CA LEU A 7 2.88 -10.39 2.85
C LEU A 7 3.85 -9.77 3.85
N LYS A 8 4.43 -8.64 3.46
CA LYS A 8 5.18 -7.76 4.35
C LYS A 8 4.36 -6.51 4.61
N TYR A 9 4.73 -5.75 5.63
CA TYR A 9 3.95 -4.60 6.09
C TYR A 9 4.86 -3.43 6.43
N THR A 10 4.29 -2.22 6.38
CA THR A 10 5.00 -1.00 6.80
C THR A 10 4.35 -0.42 8.06
N LYS A 11 5.08 0.48 8.72
CA LYS A 11 4.58 1.22 9.88
C LYS A 11 3.42 2.15 9.53
N GLU A 12 3.29 2.48 8.24
CA GLU A 12 2.24 3.37 7.74
C GLU A 12 1.02 2.60 7.26
N HIS A 13 0.92 1.32 7.61
CA HIS A 13 -0.24 0.46 7.33
C HIS A 13 -0.44 0.15 5.86
N GLU A 14 0.66 -0.12 5.16
CA GLU A 14 0.62 -0.64 3.80
C GLU A 14 1.11 -2.09 3.80
N TRP A 15 0.52 -2.90 2.92
CA TRP A 15 1.04 -4.25 2.70
C TRP A 15 1.87 -4.27 1.41
N VAL A 16 2.84 -5.17 1.38
CA VAL A 16 3.76 -5.35 0.25
C VAL A 16 3.82 -6.83 -0.10
N LYS A 17 3.55 -7.14 -1.36
CA LYS A 17 3.73 -8.49 -1.89
C LYS A 17 4.92 -8.48 -2.85
N ILE A 18 5.91 -9.31 -2.58
CA ILE A 18 7.09 -9.42 -3.42
C ILE A 18 6.78 -10.41 -4.55
N ASP A 19 6.85 -9.95 -5.79
CA ASP A 19 6.58 -10.74 -6.99
C ASP A 19 7.72 -10.54 -7.98
N GLY A 20 8.77 -11.37 -7.85
CA GLY A 20 9.99 -11.20 -8.65
C GLY A 20 10.63 -9.85 -8.39
N ASP A 21 10.80 -9.07 -9.45
CA ASP A 21 11.40 -7.74 -9.38
C ASP A 21 10.40 -6.64 -9.02
N LEU A 22 9.12 -7.00 -8.91
CA LEU A 22 8.04 -6.05 -8.60
C LEU A 22 7.56 -6.21 -7.18
N LEU A 23 7.14 -5.09 -6.59
CA LEU A 23 6.43 -5.07 -5.33
C LEU A 23 5.02 -4.58 -5.58
N ILE A 24 4.03 -5.35 -5.15
CA ILE A 24 2.63 -4.96 -5.22
C ILE A 24 2.27 -4.37 -3.86
N VAL A 25 1.72 -3.16 -3.86
CA VAL A 25 1.47 -2.40 -2.63
C VAL A 25 0.00 -2.02 -2.52
N GLY A 26 -0.54 -2.16 -1.34
CA GLY A 26 -1.89 -1.71 -1.00
C GLY A 26 -1.94 -1.32 0.47
N ILE A 27 -3.13 -1.00 0.96
CA ILE A 27 -3.33 -0.69 2.38
C ILE A 27 -3.83 -1.93 3.12
N THR A 28 -3.53 -2.00 4.41
CA THR A 28 -3.94 -3.16 5.22
C THR A 28 -5.42 -3.09 5.59
N ASP A 29 -5.94 -4.22 6.08
CA ASP A 29 -7.29 -4.29 6.62
C ASP A 29 -7.46 -3.31 7.79
N HIS A 30 -6.42 -3.18 8.63
CA HIS A 30 -6.41 -2.19 9.71
C HIS A 30 -6.59 -0.77 9.17
N ALA A 31 -5.82 -0.41 8.12
CA ALA A 31 -5.88 0.93 7.53
C ALA A 31 -7.27 1.23 6.97
N GLN A 32 -7.86 0.30 6.19
CA GLN A 32 -9.17 0.55 5.61
C GLN A 32 -10.25 0.66 6.69
N SER A 33 -10.14 -0.10 7.78
CA SER A 33 -11.11 0.00 8.87
C SER A 33 -11.03 1.33 9.60
N GLU A 34 -9.82 1.88 9.74
CA GLU A 34 -9.64 3.21 10.35
C GLU A 34 -10.13 4.33 9.44
N LEU A 35 -9.93 4.19 8.12
CA LEU A 35 -10.36 5.19 7.14
C LEU A 35 -11.87 5.21 6.94
N GLY A 36 -12.51 4.05 6.99
CA GLY A 36 -13.92 3.92 6.63
C GLY A 36 -14.10 3.93 5.12
N ASP A 37 -15.25 4.41 4.66
CA ASP A 37 -15.60 4.37 3.23
C ASP A 37 -14.66 5.21 2.38
N ILE A 38 -13.93 4.55 1.49
CA ILE A 38 -12.96 5.20 0.60
C ILE A 38 -13.68 5.63 -0.67
N ILE A 39 -13.52 6.90 -1.05
CA ILE A 39 -14.24 7.51 -2.15
C ILE A 39 -13.34 7.97 -3.30
N PHE A 40 -12.03 8.11 -3.07
CA PHE A 40 -11.11 8.61 -4.08
C PHE A 40 -9.68 8.21 -3.77
N ILE A 41 -8.87 8.05 -4.82
CA ILE A 41 -7.43 7.82 -4.68
C ILE A 41 -6.68 8.74 -5.62
N GLU A 42 -5.61 9.36 -5.11
CA GLU A 42 -4.67 10.13 -5.92
C GLU A 42 -3.46 9.26 -6.17
N PHE A 43 -3.28 8.84 -7.42
CA PHE A 43 -2.16 7.99 -7.83
C PHE A 43 -0.90 8.80 -8.13
N PRO A 44 0.29 8.19 -7.97
CA PRO A 44 1.50 8.75 -8.52
C PRO A 44 1.51 8.59 -10.05
N ASP A 45 2.44 9.29 -10.71
CA ASP A 45 2.63 9.14 -12.14
C ASP A 45 3.41 7.85 -12.45
N LEU A 46 3.15 7.27 -13.62
CA LEU A 46 3.93 6.13 -14.07
C LEU A 46 5.38 6.57 -14.27
N ASN A 47 6.31 5.69 -13.91
CA ASN A 47 7.75 5.92 -13.95
C ASN A 47 8.26 6.98 -12.96
N GLN A 48 7.40 7.51 -12.11
CA GLN A 48 7.82 8.45 -11.07
C GLN A 48 8.77 7.76 -10.10
N GLU A 49 9.87 8.43 -9.77
CA GLU A 49 10.79 7.96 -8.75
C GLU A 49 10.21 8.27 -7.39
N ILE A 50 10.26 7.27 -6.50
CA ILE A 50 9.78 7.42 -5.12
C ILE A 50 10.89 7.03 -4.16
N SER A 51 10.93 7.72 -3.02
CA SER A 51 11.91 7.46 -1.97
C SER A 51 11.20 6.90 -0.74
N LYS A 52 11.84 5.91 -0.11
CA LYS A 52 11.30 5.27 1.09
C LYS A 52 10.85 6.31 2.12
N ASP A 53 9.68 6.06 2.69
CA ASP A 53 9.05 6.87 3.74
C ASP A 53 8.54 8.25 3.29
N GLU A 54 8.64 8.57 1.99
CA GLU A 54 8.07 9.81 1.47
C GLU A 54 6.68 9.57 0.89
N PRO A 55 5.77 10.56 0.96
CA PRO A 55 4.43 10.39 0.39
C PRO A 55 4.51 10.32 -1.13
N PHE A 56 3.74 9.40 -1.73
CA PHE A 56 3.69 9.25 -3.17
C PHE A 56 2.27 9.26 -3.72
N GLY A 57 1.28 9.35 -2.87
CA GLY A 57 -0.11 9.41 -3.26
C GLY A 57 -0.98 9.67 -2.04
N ALA A 58 -2.29 9.66 -2.22
CA ALA A 58 -3.22 9.89 -1.12
C ALA A 58 -4.53 9.13 -1.33
N ILE A 59 -5.15 8.76 -0.23
CA ILE A 59 -6.46 8.12 -0.21
C ILE A 59 -7.44 9.06 0.47
N GLU A 60 -8.57 9.32 -0.17
CA GLU A 60 -9.62 10.14 0.42
C GLU A 60 -10.80 9.26 0.82
N ALA A 61 -11.17 9.33 2.09
CA ALA A 61 -12.35 8.68 2.63
C ALA A 61 -13.39 9.75 2.95
N VAL A 62 -14.61 9.33 3.26
CA VAL A 62 -15.69 10.27 3.59
C VAL A 62 -15.29 11.19 4.75
N LYS A 63 -14.64 10.62 5.76
CA LYS A 63 -14.33 11.35 7.01
C LYS A 63 -12.91 11.90 7.10
N THR A 64 -11.98 11.47 6.24
CA THR A 64 -10.57 11.85 6.38
C THR A 64 -9.78 11.58 5.11
N VAL A 65 -8.58 12.15 5.05
CA VAL A 65 -7.61 11.93 3.97
C VAL A 65 -6.32 11.38 4.59
N ALA A 66 -5.72 10.38 3.95
CA ALA A 66 -4.47 9.80 4.40
C ALA A 66 -3.46 9.75 3.26
N ASP A 67 -2.20 10.08 3.56
CA ASP A 67 -1.11 9.95 2.59
C ASP A 67 -0.66 8.50 2.46
N LEU A 68 -0.24 8.13 1.25
CA LEU A 68 0.44 6.87 0.99
C LEU A 68 1.94 7.13 1.03
N PHE A 69 2.65 6.36 1.85
CA PHE A 69 4.10 6.50 1.99
C PHE A 69 4.81 5.37 1.27
N ALA A 70 5.90 5.69 0.57
CA ALA A 70 6.63 4.69 -0.20
C ALA A 70 7.26 3.66 0.73
N PRO A 71 7.00 2.36 0.52
CA PRO A 71 7.59 1.32 1.38
C PRO A 71 9.07 1.09 1.09
N VAL A 72 9.51 1.45 -0.11
CA VAL A 72 10.89 1.30 -0.57
C VAL A 72 11.18 2.41 -1.57
N THR A 73 12.47 2.58 -1.87
CA THR A 73 12.93 3.45 -2.96
C THR A 73 12.82 2.70 -4.28
N GLY A 74 12.27 3.34 -5.29
CA GLY A 74 12.09 2.72 -6.59
C GLY A 74 11.32 3.59 -7.56
N LYS A 75 10.69 2.95 -8.53
CA LYS A 75 9.88 3.63 -9.55
C LYS A 75 8.51 2.99 -9.64
N VAL A 76 7.51 3.80 -9.93
CA VAL A 76 6.15 3.34 -10.14
C VAL A 76 6.07 2.64 -11.50
N PHE A 77 5.77 1.35 -11.50
CA PHE A 77 5.67 0.53 -12.70
C PHE A 77 4.23 0.48 -13.24
N GLU A 78 3.27 0.35 -12.34
CA GLU A 78 1.86 0.20 -12.72
C GLU A 78 0.96 0.76 -11.62
N ILE A 79 -0.19 1.31 -12.01
CA ILE A 79 -1.25 1.73 -11.08
C ILE A 79 -2.49 0.87 -11.34
N ASN A 80 -3.31 0.69 -10.31
CA ASN A 80 -4.56 -0.06 -10.44
C ASN A 80 -5.69 0.88 -10.87
N GLU A 81 -5.88 1.00 -12.17
CA GLU A 81 -6.87 1.92 -12.73
C GLU A 81 -8.31 1.58 -12.32
N ALA A 82 -8.58 0.33 -11.94
CA ALA A 82 -9.91 -0.06 -11.48
C ALA A 82 -10.36 0.74 -10.26
N LEU A 83 -9.42 1.23 -9.47
CA LEU A 83 -9.74 2.03 -8.27
C LEU A 83 -10.26 3.42 -8.61
N GLU A 84 -10.05 3.91 -9.83
CA GLU A 84 -10.59 5.20 -10.24
C GLU A 84 -12.12 5.16 -10.30
N ASP A 85 -12.67 4.05 -10.81
CA ASP A 85 -14.12 3.86 -10.90
C ASP A 85 -14.70 3.20 -9.65
N ASN A 86 -13.90 2.38 -8.97
CA ASN A 86 -14.35 1.58 -7.82
C ASN A 86 -13.37 1.69 -6.65
N PRO A 87 -13.23 2.87 -6.05
CA PRO A 87 -12.29 3.04 -4.93
C PRO A 87 -12.66 2.20 -3.71
N ASP A 88 -13.91 1.79 -3.59
CA ASP A 88 -14.38 0.92 -2.51
C ASP A 88 -13.80 -0.51 -2.55
N LEU A 89 -13.12 -0.89 -3.63
CA LEU A 89 -12.36 -2.14 -3.66
C LEU A 89 -11.26 -2.14 -2.58
N MET A 90 -10.78 -0.96 -2.21
CA MET A 90 -9.82 -0.82 -1.10
C MET A 90 -10.44 -1.11 0.26
N ASN A 91 -11.77 -1.15 0.34
CA ASN A 91 -12.48 -1.58 1.55
C ASN A 91 -12.87 -3.05 1.47
N SER A 92 -13.39 -3.49 0.33
CA SER A 92 -14.04 -4.80 0.19
C SER A 92 -13.08 -5.94 -0.13
N ASP A 93 -11.96 -5.64 -0.81
CA ASP A 93 -10.99 -6.66 -1.23
C ASP A 93 -9.57 -6.13 -1.11
N VAL A 94 -9.23 -5.75 0.11
CA VAL A 94 -8.02 -4.98 0.41
C VAL A 94 -6.72 -5.68 0.02
N TYR A 95 -6.67 -7.00 0.07
CA TYR A 95 -5.48 -7.78 -0.28
C TYR A 95 -5.54 -8.37 -1.70
N GLY A 96 -6.62 -8.16 -2.42
CA GLY A 96 -6.81 -8.65 -3.78
C GLY A 96 -6.98 -7.51 -4.76
N LYS A 97 -8.20 -7.29 -5.22
CA LYS A 97 -8.50 -6.27 -6.23
C LYS A 97 -8.22 -4.84 -5.78
N GLY A 98 -8.07 -4.64 -4.47
CA GLY A 98 -7.77 -3.33 -3.87
C GLY A 98 -6.30 -2.94 -3.89
N TRP A 99 -5.42 -3.69 -4.56
CA TRP A 99 -4.02 -3.29 -4.69
C TRP A 99 -3.94 -1.91 -5.37
N ILE A 100 -2.92 -1.14 -5.01
CA ILE A 100 -2.84 0.27 -5.44
C ILE A 100 -1.80 0.48 -6.54
N VAL A 101 -0.56 0.09 -6.29
CA VAL A 101 0.54 0.30 -7.24
C VAL A 101 1.46 -0.91 -7.28
N LYS A 102 2.19 -1.04 -8.40
CA LYS A 102 3.33 -1.94 -8.50
C LYS A 102 4.58 -1.09 -8.67
N ILE A 103 5.62 -1.44 -7.93
CA ILE A 103 6.84 -0.66 -7.83
C ILE A 103 8.03 -1.54 -8.19
N THR A 104 8.99 -1.00 -8.96
CA THR A 104 10.29 -1.64 -9.13
C THR A 104 11.19 -1.14 -8.00
N CYS A 105 11.73 -2.04 -7.20
CA CYS A 105 12.60 -1.68 -6.08
C CYS A 105 14.04 -1.48 -6.59
N THR A 106 14.63 -0.31 -6.30
CA THR A 106 16.01 0.00 -6.70
C THR A 106 17.02 -0.19 -5.58
N ASN A 107 16.54 -0.44 -4.35
CA ASN A 107 17.41 -0.69 -3.20
C ASN A 107 16.85 -1.87 -2.39
N ALA A 108 17.28 -3.08 -2.77
CA ALA A 108 16.76 -4.31 -2.18
C ALA A 108 17.01 -4.44 -0.67
N SER A 109 18.03 -3.74 -0.13
CA SER A 109 18.30 -3.79 1.30
C SER A 109 17.17 -3.18 2.14
N GLU A 110 16.37 -2.29 1.53
CA GLU A 110 15.23 -1.68 2.22
C GLU A 110 14.10 -2.69 2.48
N LEU A 111 14.09 -3.81 1.78
CA LEU A 111 13.10 -4.87 2.02
C LEU A 111 13.28 -5.49 3.41
N ASP A 112 14.48 -5.43 3.96
CA ASP A 112 14.76 -5.98 5.29
C ASP A 112 14.11 -5.15 6.41
N ASP A 113 13.74 -3.92 6.11
CA ASP A 113 13.08 -3.03 7.08
C ASP A 113 11.58 -3.26 7.16
N LEU A 114 11.02 -4.06 6.25
CA LEU A 114 9.59 -4.36 6.25
C LEU A 114 9.24 -5.32 7.39
N LEU A 115 8.03 -5.16 7.92
CA LEU A 115 7.55 -5.98 9.03
C LEU A 115 6.90 -7.25 8.49
N ASP A 116 7.05 -8.36 9.21
CA ASP A 116 6.23 -9.55 8.93
C ASP A 116 4.85 -9.35 9.59
N SER A 117 3.93 -10.30 9.35
CA SER A 117 2.56 -10.17 9.86
C SER A 117 2.50 -10.12 11.38
N GLU A 118 3.35 -10.87 12.07
CA GLU A 118 3.36 -10.91 13.53
C GLU A 118 3.87 -9.60 14.14
N LYS A 119 4.94 -9.05 13.59
CA LYS A 119 5.47 -7.77 14.05
C LYS A 119 4.50 -6.63 13.80
N TYR A 120 3.85 -6.66 12.64
CA TYR A 120 2.84 -5.67 12.33
C TYR A 120 1.65 -5.78 13.29
N LYS A 121 1.20 -7.00 13.58
CA LYS A 121 0.12 -7.25 14.52
C LYS A 121 0.45 -6.70 15.92
N GLU A 122 1.69 -6.91 16.38
CA GLU A 122 2.14 -6.37 17.65
C GLU A 122 2.09 -4.84 17.66
N MET A 123 2.45 -4.22 16.54
CA MET A 123 2.47 -2.77 16.42
C MET A 123 1.07 -2.15 16.53
N ILE A 124 0.06 -2.80 15.97
CA ILE A 124 -1.31 -2.26 15.94
C ILE A 124 -2.18 -2.69 17.13
N ASN A 125 -1.68 -3.57 17.97
CA ASN A 125 -2.41 -4.00 19.18
C ASN A 125 -2.11 -3.12 20.39
#